data_b077c2feccd56f71e0b39c0f3f388e50
#
_entry.id   b077c2feccd56f71e0b39c0f3f388e50
#
_cell.length_a   1.000
_cell.length_b   1.000
_cell.length_c   1.000
_cell.angle_alpha   90.00
_cell.angle_beta   90.00
_cell.angle_gamma   90.00
#
_symmetry.space_group_name_H-M   'P 1'
#
loop_
_entity.id
_entity.type
_entity.pdbx_description
1 polymer ?
#
loop_
_entity_poly.entity_id
_entity_poly.type
_entity_poly.pdbx_seq_one_letter_code
_entity_poly.pdbx_strand_id
1 'polypeptide(L)'
;NAKGGINGKQLELVVADNKSEAAEAANAMQKLITQDKVVGVIAPIASSSVIAAAQVNMANKVLAISPTASNPKVTVDPATGKVRDFLVRAAFIDHFQGSVMANFAGKSLKATKAAMYIDNSSDYAKGLGQFFKETFLKNGGAIVSEEAYLAKDTDFKATLTKIKAANPDVLFVPGYYQEVGMIIKQAREMGL
;
A
#
# COMPACT_ATOMS: atom_id res chain seq x y z
N ASN A 1 -0.67 -20.63 -22.88
CA ASN A 1 -1.25 -21.86 -23.50
C ASN A 1 -0.99 -21.97 -25.03
N ALA A 2 -0.78 -20.86 -25.74
CA ALA A 2 -0.59 -20.84 -27.19
C ALA A 2 0.59 -21.71 -27.71
N LYS A 3 1.59 -21.97 -26.85
CA LYS A 3 2.74 -22.84 -27.17
C LYS A 3 2.69 -24.19 -26.47
N GLY A 4 1.50 -24.72 -26.16
CA GLY A 4 1.33 -26.03 -25.52
C GLY A 4 1.35 -26.04 -24.00
N GLY A 5 1.32 -24.86 -23.36
CA GLY A 5 1.34 -24.76 -21.89
C GLY A 5 2.74 -24.96 -21.28
N ILE A 6 2.80 -25.44 -20.06
CA ILE A 6 4.05 -25.76 -19.35
C ILE A 6 4.22 -27.27 -19.30
N ASN A 7 5.28 -27.80 -19.88
CA ASN A 7 5.53 -29.25 -19.99
C ASN A 7 4.31 -30.03 -20.55
N GLY A 8 3.65 -29.47 -21.57
CA GLY A 8 2.48 -30.08 -22.20
C GLY A 8 1.17 -29.93 -21.42
N LYS A 9 1.18 -29.28 -20.25
CA LYS A 9 -0.02 -29.02 -19.46
C LYS A 9 -0.54 -27.61 -19.71
N GLN A 10 -1.83 -27.50 -20.00
CA GLN A 10 -2.51 -26.21 -20.13
C GLN A 10 -2.65 -25.52 -18.77
N LEU A 11 -2.50 -24.19 -18.76
CA LEU A 11 -2.79 -23.37 -17.59
C LEU A 11 -4.26 -22.94 -17.62
N GLU A 12 -4.94 -23.13 -16.53
CA GLU A 12 -6.27 -22.59 -16.27
C GLU A 12 -6.18 -21.44 -15.26
N LEU A 13 -6.85 -20.32 -15.57
CA LEU A 13 -6.91 -19.17 -14.69
C LEU A 13 -8.24 -19.18 -13.93
N VAL A 14 -8.16 -19.29 -12.61
CA VAL A 14 -9.30 -19.13 -11.69
C VAL A 14 -9.25 -17.75 -11.08
N VAL A 15 -10.29 -16.95 -11.26
CA VAL A 15 -10.36 -15.55 -10.79
C VAL A 15 -11.30 -15.45 -9.60
N ALA A 16 -10.86 -14.78 -8.54
CA ALA A 16 -11.67 -14.46 -7.37
C ALA A 16 -11.56 -12.95 -7.07
N ASP A 17 -12.70 -12.30 -6.85
CA ASP A 17 -12.77 -10.91 -6.44
C ASP A 17 -12.66 -10.80 -4.92
N ASN A 18 -11.74 -9.97 -4.45
CA ASN A 18 -11.55 -9.68 -3.03
C ASN A 18 -12.20 -8.35 -2.57
N LYS A 19 -12.94 -7.68 -3.45
CA LYS A 19 -13.64 -6.40 -3.19
C LYS A 19 -12.75 -5.30 -2.59
N SER A 20 -11.44 -5.42 -2.73
CA SER A 20 -10.43 -4.56 -2.09
C SER A 20 -10.49 -4.55 -0.56
N GLU A 21 -11.07 -5.59 0.05
CA GLU A 21 -11.21 -5.76 1.49
C GLU A 21 -10.25 -6.84 2.01
N ALA A 22 -9.59 -6.58 3.14
CA ALA A 22 -8.59 -7.50 3.69
C ALA A 22 -9.18 -8.88 4.08
N ALA A 23 -10.36 -8.89 4.69
CA ALA A 23 -11.06 -10.13 5.07
C ALA A 23 -11.48 -10.94 3.84
N GLU A 24 -12.01 -10.27 2.81
CA GLU A 24 -12.41 -10.92 1.56
C GLU A 24 -11.19 -11.48 0.81
N ALA A 25 -10.03 -10.82 0.90
CA ALA A 25 -8.80 -11.34 0.32
C ALA A 25 -8.35 -12.65 0.98
N ALA A 26 -8.47 -12.76 2.30
CA ALA A 26 -8.20 -14.02 3.02
C ALA A 26 -9.20 -15.12 2.63
N ASN A 27 -10.49 -14.80 2.54
CA ASN A 27 -11.55 -15.72 2.11
C ASN A 27 -11.34 -16.21 0.67
N ALA A 28 -11.01 -15.30 -0.25
CA ALA A 28 -10.72 -15.62 -1.64
C ALA A 28 -9.48 -16.53 -1.76
N MET A 29 -8.41 -16.23 -1.00
CA MET A 29 -7.22 -17.06 -0.94
C MET A 29 -7.55 -18.48 -0.44
N GLN A 30 -8.34 -18.56 0.64
CA GLN A 30 -8.79 -19.85 1.21
C GLN A 30 -9.57 -20.66 0.16
N LYS A 31 -10.53 -20.05 -0.54
CA LYS A 31 -11.32 -20.72 -1.57
C LYS A 31 -10.43 -21.21 -2.72
N LEU A 32 -9.59 -20.35 -3.30
CA LEU A 32 -8.69 -20.69 -4.39
C LEU A 32 -7.80 -21.89 -4.06
N ILE A 33 -7.26 -21.94 -2.85
CA ILE A 33 -6.33 -23.00 -2.43
C ILE A 33 -7.06 -24.28 -2.04
N THR A 34 -8.13 -24.20 -1.22
CA THR A 34 -8.72 -25.39 -0.62
C THR A 34 -9.86 -25.99 -1.43
N GLN A 35 -10.57 -25.19 -2.21
CA GLN A 35 -11.69 -25.64 -3.05
C GLN A 35 -11.28 -25.77 -4.50
N ASP A 36 -10.72 -24.71 -5.07
CA ASP A 36 -10.33 -24.68 -6.49
C ASP A 36 -8.97 -25.37 -6.75
N LYS A 37 -8.20 -25.69 -5.67
CA LYS A 37 -6.93 -26.45 -5.72
C LYS A 37 -5.89 -25.85 -6.65
N VAL A 38 -5.79 -24.52 -6.68
CA VAL A 38 -4.78 -23.82 -7.50
C VAL A 38 -3.37 -24.17 -7.02
N VAL A 39 -2.41 -24.24 -7.94
CA VAL A 39 -1.00 -24.57 -7.67
C VAL A 39 -0.15 -23.34 -7.34
N GLY A 40 -0.66 -22.15 -7.59
CA GLY A 40 -0.01 -20.87 -7.30
C GLY A 40 -1.02 -19.72 -7.42
N VAL A 41 -0.73 -18.60 -6.82
CA VAL A 41 -1.63 -17.44 -6.76
C VAL A 41 -0.90 -16.17 -7.18
N ILE A 42 -1.52 -15.39 -8.06
CA ILE A 42 -1.18 -13.97 -8.23
C ILE A 42 -1.96 -13.24 -7.13
N ALA A 43 -1.24 -12.73 -6.15
CA ALA A 43 -1.81 -12.14 -4.95
C ALA A 43 -2.51 -10.79 -5.24
N PRO A 44 -3.35 -10.31 -4.31
CA PRO A 44 -4.01 -8.99 -4.43
C PRO A 44 -3.04 -7.83 -4.65
N ILE A 45 -3.58 -6.70 -5.12
CA ILE A 45 -2.83 -5.47 -5.38
C ILE A 45 -2.41 -4.78 -4.07
N ALA A 46 -3.35 -4.65 -3.11
CA ALA A 46 -3.15 -3.88 -1.90
C ALA A 46 -2.34 -4.63 -0.82
N SER A 47 -1.41 -3.96 -0.17
CA SER A 47 -0.56 -4.54 0.89
C SER A 47 -1.37 -5.14 2.02
N SER A 48 -2.38 -4.44 2.55
CA SER A 48 -3.24 -4.94 3.63
C SER A 48 -3.96 -6.24 3.25
N SER A 49 -4.43 -6.36 2.00
CA SER A 49 -5.08 -7.57 1.47
C SER A 49 -4.11 -8.74 1.37
N VAL A 50 -2.88 -8.50 0.90
CA VAL A 50 -1.85 -9.54 0.80
C VAL A 50 -1.42 -10.00 2.20
N ILE A 51 -1.22 -9.07 3.13
CA ILE A 51 -0.83 -9.37 4.52
C ILE A 51 -1.91 -10.23 5.20
N ALA A 52 -3.19 -9.88 5.04
CA ALA A 52 -4.30 -10.65 5.59
C ALA A 52 -4.39 -12.07 5.00
N ALA A 53 -4.14 -12.22 3.70
CA ALA A 53 -4.18 -13.52 3.02
C ALA A 53 -2.93 -14.38 3.27
N ALA A 54 -1.83 -13.79 3.74
CA ALA A 54 -0.51 -14.45 3.84
C ALA A 54 -0.52 -15.73 4.68
N GLN A 55 -1.28 -15.77 5.77
CA GLN A 55 -1.32 -16.95 6.63
C GLN A 55 -1.93 -18.16 5.91
N VAL A 56 -2.89 -17.92 5.02
CA VAL A 56 -3.58 -18.99 4.28
C VAL A 56 -2.63 -19.69 3.31
N ASN A 57 -1.92 -18.92 2.46
CA ASN A 57 -1.00 -19.52 1.50
C ASN A 57 0.22 -20.15 2.19
N MET A 58 0.71 -19.55 3.28
CA MET A 58 1.81 -20.09 4.09
C MET A 58 1.41 -21.45 4.72
N ALA A 59 0.25 -21.54 5.37
CA ALA A 59 -0.23 -22.78 6.01
C ALA A 59 -0.44 -23.92 5.01
N ASN A 60 -0.87 -23.59 3.79
CA ASN A 60 -1.12 -24.56 2.72
C ASN A 60 0.10 -24.79 1.80
N LYS A 61 1.21 -24.09 2.03
CA LYS A 61 2.45 -24.17 1.23
C LYS A 61 2.21 -23.91 -0.26
N VAL A 62 1.32 -23.00 -0.60
CA VAL A 62 1.03 -22.59 -1.97
C VAL A 62 1.73 -21.25 -2.24
N LEU A 63 2.56 -21.20 -3.28
CA LEU A 63 3.30 -19.99 -3.64
C LEU A 63 2.32 -18.89 -4.08
N ALA A 64 2.45 -17.72 -3.48
CA ALA A 64 1.79 -16.51 -3.90
C ALA A 64 2.82 -15.46 -4.34
N ILE A 65 2.54 -14.81 -5.48
CA ILE A 65 3.39 -13.73 -6.02
C ILE A 65 2.59 -12.44 -5.94
N SER A 66 3.09 -11.49 -5.14
CA SER A 66 2.51 -10.14 -5.08
C SER A 66 3.12 -9.26 -6.18
N PRO A 67 2.33 -8.79 -7.15
CA PRO A 67 2.84 -7.96 -8.25
C PRO A 67 3.13 -6.52 -7.83
N THR A 68 2.42 -5.98 -6.84
CA THR A 68 2.41 -4.53 -6.54
C THR A 68 2.48 -4.17 -5.07
N ALA A 69 2.10 -5.06 -4.15
CA ALA A 69 2.08 -4.75 -2.73
C ALA A 69 3.49 -4.48 -2.19
N SER A 70 3.77 -3.24 -1.86
CA SER A 70 5.11 -2.69 -1.60
C SER A 70 5.48 -2.62 -0.12
N ASN A 71 4.52 -2.82 0.82
CA ASN A 71 4.83 -2.78 2.23
C ASN A 71 5.79 -3.91 2.64
N PRO A 72 6.86 -3.66 3.41
CA PRO A 72 7.80 -4.68 3.87
C PRO A 72 7.14 -5.89 4.56
N LYS A 73 6.04 -5.66 5.30
CA LYS A 73 5.28 -6.70 6.00
C LYS A 73 4.66 -7.76 5.08
N VAL A 74 4.59 -7.50 3.78
CA VAL A 74 4.11 -8.48 2.79
C VAL A 74 4.99 -9.72 2.79
N THR A 75 6.31 -9.53 2.75
CA THR A 75 7.27 -10.65 2.64
C THR A 75 8.03 -10.95 3.93
N VAL A 76 7.93 -10.06 4.93
CA VAL A 76 8.53 -10.26 6.26
C VAL A 76 7.44 -10.24 7.31
N ASP A 77 7.39 -11.26 8.15
CA ASP A 77 6.46 -11.31 9.27
C ASP A 77 6.88 -10.31 10.36
N PRO A 78 6.05 -9.32 10.70
CA PRO A 78 6.42 -8.29 11.66
C PRO A 78 6.56 -8.81 13.10
N ALA A 79 5.90 -9.93 13.43
CA ALA A 79 5.97 -10.51 14.78
C ALA A 79 7.26 -11.28 15.01
N THR A 80 7.80 -11.92 13.97
CA THR A 80 8.97 -12.81 14.09
C THR A 80 10.22 -12.27 13.39
N GLY A 81 10.09 -11.26 12.51
CA GLY A 81 11.15 -10.76 11.64
C GLY A 81 11.59 -11.74 10.54
N LYS A 82 10.91 -12.89 10.41
CA LYS A 82 11.26 -13.91 9.41
C LYS A 82 10.65 -13.63 8.05
N VAL A 83 11.40 -13.97 7.00
CA VAL A 83 10.89 -13.96 5.62
C VAL A 83 9.83 -15.05 5.47
N ARG A 84 8.78 -14.76 4.70
CA ARG A 84 7.69 -15.71 4.40
C ARG A 84 8.08 -16.61 3.24
N ASP A 85 8.16 -17.92 3.44
CA ASP A 85 8.68 -18.89 2.47
C ASP A 85 7.85 -19.01 1.18
N PHE A 86 6.52 -18.85 1.29
CA PHE A 86 5.58 -19.03 0.17
C PHE A 86 4.96 -17.73 -0.32
N LEU A 87 5.56 -16.59 0.00
CA LEU A 87 5.08 -15.29 -0.46
C LEU A 87 6.25 -14.44 -0.97
N VAL A 88 6.26 -14.21 -2.27
CA VAL A 88 7.28 -13.38 -2.93
C VAL A 88 6.66 -12.12 -3.51
N ARG A 89 7.49 -11.14 -3.79
CA ARG A 89 7.08 -9.85 -4.36
C ARG A 89 7.89 -9.55 -5.62
N ALA A 90 7.20 -9.02 -6.64
CA ALA A 90 7.79 -8.57 -7.91
C ALA A 90 7.78 -7.04 -8.04
N ALA A 91 7.79 -6.31 -6.91
CA ALA A 91 7.76 -4.84 -6.87
C ALA A 91 8.86 -4.32 -5.92
N PHE A 92 9.15 -3.01 -6.01
CA PHE A 92 9.96 -2.30 -5.01
C PHE A 92 9.22 -2.25 -3.65
N ILE A 93 9.90 -1.76 -2.61
CA ILE A 93 9.32 -1.60 -1.28
C ILE A 93 9.04 -0.12 -0.96
N ASP A 94 8.13 0.13 -0.03
CA ASP A 94 7.72 1.47 0.43
C ASP A 94 8.92 2.35 0.83
N HIS A 95 9.98 1.77 1.37
CA HIS A 95 11.21 2.49 1.72
C HIS A 95 11.78 3.26 0.53
N PHE A 96 11.87 2.63 -0.64
CA PHE A 96 12.37 3.29 -1.85
C PHE A 96 11.42 4.43 -2.26
N GLN A 97 10.13 4.17 -2.37
CA GLN A 97 9.14 5.15 -2.80
C GLN A 97 9.05 6.33 -1.84
N GLY A 98 8.95 6.07 -0.53
CA GLY A 98 8.88 7.12 0.50
C GLY A 98 10.13 8.00 0.50
N SER A 99 11.31 7.40 0.39
CA SER A 99 12.57 8.15 0.32
C SER A 99 12.69 8.99 -0.95
N VAL A 100 12.27 8.47 -2.10
CA VAL A 100 12.26 9.24 -3.37
C VAL A 100 11.33 10.43 -3.27
N MET A 101 10.11 10.26 -2.73
CA MET A 101 9.14 11.35 -2.57
C MET A 101 9.63 12.41 -1.57
N ALA A 102 10.27 12.01 -0.47
CA ALA A 102 10.86 12.94 0.48
C ALA A 102 12.04 13.74 -0.13
N ASN A 103 12.90 13.07 -0.92
CA ASN A 103 13.97 13.73 -1.65
C ASN A 103 13.43 14.70 -2.71
N PHE A 104 12.37 14.32 -3.42
CA PHE A 104 11.72 15.20 -4.38
C PHE A 104 11.15 16.45 -3.69
N ALA A 105 10.43 16.29 -2.58
CA ALA A 105 9.90 17.39 -1.79
C ALA A 105 11.03 18.34 -1.32
N GLY A 106 12.06 17.81 -0.67
CA GLY A 106 13.13 18.63 -0.11
C GLY A 106 14.11 19.20 -1.15
N LYS A 107 14.54 18.36 -2.12
CA LYS A 107 15.59 18.78 -3.06
C LYS A 107 15.06 19.47 -4.31
N SER A 108 13.96 18.99 -4.88
CA SER A 108 13.40 19.54 -6.12
C SER A 108 12.43 20.68 -5.84
N LEU A 109 11.48 20.50 -4.92
CA LEU A 109 10.51 21.53 -4.57
C LEU A 109 11.04 22.53 -3.54
N LYS A 110 12.20 22.26 -2.92
CA LYS A 110 12.80 23.08 -1.85
C LYS A 110 11.91 23.25 -0.63
N ALA A 111 11.01 22.28 -0.39
CA ALA A 111 10.14 22.27 0.76
C ALA A 111 10.93 22.03 2.05
N THR A 112 10.65 22.84 3.06
CA THR A 112 11.22 22.74 4.40
C THR A 112 10.19 22.25 5.42
N LYS A 113 8.90 22.42 5.12
CA LYS A 113 7.75 22.04 5.94
C LYS A 113 6.83 21.11 5.15
N ALA A 114 6.58 19.92 5.64
CA ALA A 114 5.62 19.01 5.06
C ALA A 114 4.46 18.73 6.02
N ALA A 115 3.25 18.70 5.50
CA ALA A 115 2.13 18.07 6.15
C ALA A 115 1.92 16.67 5.55
N MET A 116 1.43 15.76 6.37
CA MET A 116 1.10 14.39 5.98
C MET A 116 -0.38 14.12 6.26
N TYR A 117 -1.07 13.51 5.31
CA TYR A 117 -2.45 13.09 5.48
C TYR A 117 -2.60 11.64 5.01
N ILE A 118 -2.70 10.71 5.97
CA ILE A 118 -2.43 9.28 5.77
C ILE A 118 -3.72 8.47 5.89
N ASP A 119 -3.95 7.55 4.97
CA ASP A 119 -4.98 6.52 5.13
C ASP A 119 -4.58 5.55 6.26
N ASN A 120 -5.22 5.68 7.42
CA ASN A 120 -4.93 4.85 8.59
C ASN A 120 -5.46 3.41 8.46
N SER A 121 -6.33 3.13 7.50
CA SER A 121 -6.81 1.78 7.18
C SER A 121 -5.85 0.98 6.28
N SER A 122 -4.86 1.63 5.68
CA SER A 122 -3.96 1.06 4.68
C SER A 122 -2.53 0.84 5.22
N ASP A 123 -2.06 -0.41 5.22
CA ASP A 123 -0.65 -0.70 5.54
C ASP A 123 0.32 -0.08 4.53
N TYR A 124 -0.07 0.03 3.24
CA TYR A 124 0.70 0.73 2.23
C TYR A 124 0.87 2.21 2.60
N ALA A 125 -0.22 2.93 2.87
CA ALA A 125 -0.17 4.34 3.18
C ALA A 125 0.63 4.64 4.46
N LYS A 126 0.45 3.83 5.51
CA LYS A 126 1.22 3.93 6.76
C LYS A 126 2.71 3.71 6.54
N GLY A 127 3.07 2.65 5.81
CA GLY A 127 4.47 2.35 5.49
C GLY A 127 5.13 3.44 4.66
N LEU A 128 4.45 3.88 3.62
CA LEU A 128 4.94 4.94 2.75
C LEU A 128 5.11 6.27 3.51
N GLY A 129 4.14 6.62 4.36
CA GLY A 129 4.19 7.80 5.23
C GLY A 129 5.38 7.75 6.20
N GLN A 130 5.63 6.60 6.82
CA GLN A 130 6.76 6.41 7.72
C GLN A 130 8.10 6.70 7.01
N PHE A 131 8.36 6.08 5.86
CA PHE A 131 9.62 6.25 5.15
C PHE A 131 9.80 7.65 4.53
N PHE A 132 8.69 8.29 4.13
CA PHE A 132 8.72 9.70 3.75
C PHE A 132 9.15 10.56 4.93
N LYS A 133 8.49 10.43 6.07
CA LYS A 133 8.78 11.19 7.30
C LYS A 133 10.24 11.03 7.74
N GLU A 134 10.70 9.79 7.87
CA GLU A 134 12.09 9.51 8.27
C GLU A 134 13.11 10.19 7.35
N THR A 135 12.91 10.07 6.04
CA THR A 135 13.83 10.65 5.05
C THR A 135 13.73 12.17 5.01
N PHE A 136 12.52 12.75 5.09
CA PHE A 136 12.31 14.19 5.05
C PHE A 136 12.94 14.87 6.27
N LEU A 137 12.75 14.31 7.48
CA LEU A 137 13.38 14.79 8.70
C LEU A 137 14.91 14.66 8.65
N LYS A 138 15.44 13.53 8.17
CA LYS A 138 16.88 13.32 7.97
C LYS A 138 17.50 14.35 7.02
N ASN A 139 16.75 14.83 6.04
CA ASN A 139 17.19 15.85 5.10
C ASN A 139 17.06 17.29 5.67
N GLY A 140 16.68 17.46 6.94
CA GLY A 140 16.55 18.77 7.60
C GLY A 140 15.16 19.42 7.43
N GLY A 141 14.18 18.71 6.88
CA GLY A 141 12.80 19.17 6.82
C GLY A 141 12.06 18.99 8.16
N ALA A 142 10.89 19.60 8.27
CA ALA A 142 10.00 19.49 9.44
C ALA A 142 8.61 18.97 9.02
N ILE A 143 8.04 18.05 9.82
CA ILE A 143 6.64 17.65 9.69
C ILE A 143 5.81 18.58 10.57
N VAL A 144 5.02 19.45 9.95
CA VAL A 144 4.25 20.48 10.66
C VAL A 144 2.81 20.06 10.96
N SER A 145 2.28 19.04 10.28
CA SER A 145 1.00 18.41 10.58
C SER A 145 1.03 16.96 10.14
N GLU A 146 0.45 16.08 10.96
CA GLU A 146 0.29 14.66 10.65
C GLU A 146 -1.13 14.27 11.01
N GLU A 147 -1.96 14.07 9.97
CA GLU A 147 -3.38 13.80 10.10
C GLU A 147 -3.72 12.47 9.42
N ALA A 148 -4.86 11.88 9.77
CA ALA A 148 -5.28 10.60 9.22
C ALA A 148 -6.72 10.66 8.71
N TYR A 149 -7.02 9.83 7.70
CA TYR A 149 -8.36 9.53 7.23
C TYR A 149 -8.56 8.02 7.15
N LEU A 150 -9.76 7.59 6.85
CA LEU A 150 -10.09 6.19 6.62
C LEU A 150 -10.56 5.99 5.17
N ALA A 151 -10.33 4.79 4.65
CA ALA A 151 -10.89 4.41 3.36
C ALA A 151 -12.42 4.62 3.36
N LYS A 152 -12.96 5.09 2.23
CA LYS A 152 -14.35 5.46 2.00
C LYS A 152 -14.80 6.78 2.65
N ASP A 153 -13.93 7.53 3.33
CA ASP A 153 -14.22 8.90 3.71
C ASP A 153 -14.42 9.77 2.44
N THR A 154 -15.30 10.75 2.53
CA THR A 154 -15.65 11.63 1.39
C THR A 154 -15.54 13.12 1.69
N ASP A 155 -15.51 13.50 2.97
CA ASP A 155 -15.34 14.89 3.40
C ASP A 155 -14.06 15.05 4.24
N PHE A 156 -13.15 15.86 3.74
CA PHE A 156 -11.83 16.08 4.32
C PHE A 156 -11.60 17.53 4.76
N LYS A 157 -12.61 18.41 4.58
CA LYS A 157 -12.46 19.87 4.76
C LYS A 157 -12.02 20.26 6.15
N ALA A 158 -12.58 19.62 7.19
CA ALA A 158 -12.23 19.93 8.57
C ALA A 158 -10.73 19.67 8.84
N THR A 159 -10.23 18.51 8.40
CA THR A 159 -8.81 18.14 8.55
C THR A 159 -7.91 19.01 7.65
N LEU A 160 -8.33 19.28 6.41
CA LEU A 160 -7.60 20.17 5.50
C LEU A 160 -7.50 21.59 6.05
N THR A 161 -8.49 22.07 6.81
CA THR A 161 -8.41 23.37 7.51
C THR A 161 -7.28 23.39 8.53
N LYS A 162 -7.11 22.33 9.31
CA LYS A 162 -6.00 22.20 10.27
C LYS A 162 -4.65 22.15 9.54
N ILE A 163 -4.57 21.35 8.48
CA ILE A 163 -3.36 21.24 7.65
C ILE A 163 -2.98 22.60 7.08
N LYS A 164 -3.95 23.35 6.53
CA LYS A 164 -3.72 24.69 6.00
C LYS A 164 -3.21 25.66 7.08
N ALA A 165 -3.77 25.61 8.28
CA ALA A 165 -3.32 26.45 9.39
C ALA A 165 -1.87 26.18 9.82
N ALA A 166 -1.36 24.96 9.61
CA ALA A 166 0.04 24.61 9.86
C ALA A 166 1.01 25.15 8.80
N ASN A 167 0.50 25.76 7.73
CA ASN A 167 1.25 26.42 6.64
C ASN A 167 2.39 25.54 6.09
N PRO A 168 2.11 24.35 5.54
CA PRO A 168 3.10 23.48 4.93
C PRO A 168 3.50 23.99 3.52
N ASP A 169 4.74 23.70 3.11
CA ASP A 169 5.20 23.92 1.73
C ASP A 169 4.69 22.80 0.79
N VAL A 170 4.49 21.59 1.35
CA VAL A 170 3.98 20.42 0.63
C VAL A 170 2.99 19.65 1.49
N LEU A 171 1.99 19.07 0.84
CA LEU A 171 1.09 18.09 1.45
C LEU A 171 1.36 16.71 0.82
N PHE A 172 1.81 15.75 1.64
CA PHE A 172 2.04 14.37 1.24
C PHE A 172 0.83 13.51 1.61
N VAL A 173 0.20 12.91 0.59
CA VAL A 173 -1.02 12.10 0.76
C VAL A 173 -0.78 10.70 0.19
N PRO A 174 -0.17 9.79 0.95
CA PRO A 174 -0.07 8.40 0.54
C PRO A 174 -1.44 7.72 0.66
N GLY A 175 -1.89 7.08 -0.42
CA GLY A 175 -3.21 6.45 -0.45
C GLY A 175 -3.60 5.97 -1.85
N TYR A 176 -4.88 5.66 -2.02
CA TYR A 176 -5.42 5.21 -3.29
C TYR A 176 -6.23 6.32 -3.98
N TYR A 177 -6.44 6.14 -5.28
CA TYR A 177 -6.95 7.19 -6.19
C TYR A 177 -8.31 7.78 -5.80
N GLN A 178 -9.17 7.02 -5.14
CA GLN A 178 -10.51 7.49 -4.77
C GLN A 178 -10.46 8.62 -3.75
N GLU A 179 -9.91 8.36 -2.56
CA GLU A 179 -9.79 9.33 -1.49
C GLU A 179 -8.78 10.42 -1.83
N VAL A 180 -7.61 10.05 -2.38
CA VAL A 180 -6.57 11.02 -2.75
C VAL A 180 -7.07 12.03 -3.78
N GLY A 181 -7.85 11.58 -4.78
CA GLY A 181 -8.47 12.49 -5.76
C GLY A 181 -9.41 13.50 -5.10
N MET A 182 -10.25 13.06 -4.15
CA MET A 182 -11.16 13.93 -3.41
C MET A 182 -10.41 14.88 -2.46
N ILE A 183 -9.39 14.39 -1.77
CA ILE A 183 -8.54 15.20 -0.89
C ILE A 183 -7.87 16.31 -1.68
N ILE A 184 -7.23 15.99 -2.81
CA ILE A 184 -6.56 17.00 -3.67
C ILE A 184 -7.58 18.02 -4.17
N LYS A 185 -8.74 17.59 -4.64
CA LYS A 185 -9.80 18.48 -5.10
C LYS A 185 -10.23 19.44 -3.98
N GLN A 186 -10.59 18.93 -2.80
CA GLN A 186 -11.02 19.76 -1.67
C GLN A 186 -9.90 20.67 -1.17
N ALA A 187 -8.65 20.20 -1.13
CA ALA A 187 -7.50 21.03 -0.77
C ALA A 187 -7.34 22.23 -1.71
N ARG A 188 -7.44 22.00 -3.03
CA ARG A 188 -7.36 23.10 -4.03
C ARG A 188 -8.53 24.07 -3.95
N GLU A 189 -9.75 23.58 -3.72
CA GLU A 189 -10.94 24.44 -3.49
C GLU A 189 -10.78 25.33 -2.26
N MET A 190 -10.03 24.88 -1.25
CA MET A 190 -9.73 25.64 -0.04
C MET A 190 -8.48 26.50 -0.15
N GLY A 191 -7.79 26.51 -1.30
CA GLY A 191 -6.57 27.30 -1.53
C GLY A 191 -5.34 26.77 -0.77
N LEU A 192 -5.25 25.45 -0.68
CA LEU A 192 -4.09 24.74 -0.14
C LEU A 192 -3.20 24.27 -1.30
#